data_33a294826de9bbc13ad4590e60e7621f
#
_entry.id   33a294826de9bbc13ad4590e60e7621f
#
_cell.length_a   1.000
_cell.length_b   1.000
_cell.length_c   1.000
_cell.angle_alpha   90.00
_cell.angle_beta   90.00
_cell.angle_gamma   90.00
#
_symmetry.space_group_name_H-M   'P 1'
#
loop_
_entity.id
_entity.type
_entity.pdbx_description
1 polymer ?
#
loop_
_entity_poly.entity_id
_entity_poly.type
_entity_poly.pdbx_seq_one_letter_code
_entity_poly.pdbx_strand_id
1 'polypeptide(L)'
;MENSETDGNTRPPGLPPRNLYAVQEAAVRTGHGTTDWFQIGKGVRQGCIMSSCLFNLLYAEYIKRNAGLEEAQAGIKIAGRNINNLRYADDTTLIAESEDELKSLLMKVKEENEKVGLELNIQKTKNTASGPTTSRQVDGETMETVIDFMFLGSKITAGGDYSYEIKRCLLLGRKVVTNLDSILKTRDITLPTKVRLVKAVVFPVVMCECESWTVKKAEHQKIDAFELWCWRRLLRVPWTARK
;
A
#
# COMPACT_ATOMS: atom_id res chain seq x y z
N MET A 1 -54.93 4.99 -9.77
CA MET A 1 -53.78 4.04 -9.81
C MET A 1 -52.72 4.73 -10.65
N GLU A 2 -51.93 5.54 -9.98
CA GLU A 2 -50.81 6.28 -10.61
C GLU A 2 -49.51 5.50 -10.35
N ASN A 3 -48.92 5.07 -11.42
CA ASN A 3 -47.57 4.49 -11.41
C ASN A 3 -46.56 5.61 -11.24
N SER A 4 -45.89 5.67 -10.09
CA SER A 4 -44.72 6.50 -9.92
C SER A 4 -43.51 5.75 -10.48
N GLU A 5 -43.07 6.15 -11.65
CA GLU A 5 -41.77 5.81 -12.21
C GLU A 5 -40.70 6.45 -11.32
N THR A 6 -39.95 5.62 -10.62
CA THR A 6 -38.72 6.03 -9.94
C THR A 6 -37.63 6.21 -10.99
N ASP A 7 -37.41 7.45 -11.38
CA ASP A 7 -36.33 7.89 -12.25
C ASP A 7 -34.98 7.59 -11.57
N GLY A 8 -34.36 6.48 -11.99
CA GLY A 8 -33.03 6.02 -11.55
C GLY A 8 -31.89 6.83 -12.18
N ASN A 9 -32.01 8.15 -12.20
CA ASN A 9 -30.94 9.03 -12.67
C ASN A 9 -29.94 9.32 -11.55
N THR A 10 -29.15 8.31 -11.16
CA THR A 10 -27.92 8.56 -10.39
C THR A 10 -26.92 9.24 -11.30
N ARG A 11 -26.98 10.56 -11.36
CA ARG A 11 -25.87 11.37 -11.87
C ARG A 11 -24.60 10.92 -11.15
N PRO A 12 -23.51 10.60 -11.85
CA PRO A 12 -22.23 10.39 -11.20
C PRO A 12 -21.95 11.66 -10.36
N PRO A 13 -21.39 11.53 -9.16
CA PRO A 13 -21.14 12.66 -8.29
C PRO A 13 -20.37 13.71 -9.09
N GLY A 14 -21.05 14.83 -9.38
CA GLY A 14 -20.52 15.90 -10.21
C GLY A 14 -19.25 16.44 -9.58
N LEU A 15 -18.23 16.58 -10.38
CA LEU A 15 -16.88 17.02 -10.13
C LEU A 15 -16.75 18.22 -9.15
N PRO A 16 -16.63 18.01 -7.83
CA PRO A 16 -16.18 19.06 -6.91
C PRO A 16 -14.69 19.41 -7.05
N PRO A 17 -13.81 18.56 -7.67
CA PRO A 17 -12.37 18.82 -7.65
C PRO A 17 -11.92 19.99 -8.52
N ARG A 18 -12.72 20.40 -9.50
CA ARG A 18 -12.29 21.47 -10.44
C ARG A 18 -12.03 22.79 -9.71
N ASN A 19 -12.85 23.12 -8.71
CA ASN A 19 -12.70 24.35 -7.92
C ASN A 19 -11.58 24.20 -6.87
N LEU A 20 -11.31 22.99 -6.39
CA LEU A 20 -10.25 22.74 -5.41
C LEU A 20 -8.85 22.91 -6.01
N TYR A 21 -8.70 22.60 -7.31
CA TYR A 21 -7.43 22.66 -8.02
C TYR A 21 -7.34 23.84 -9.01
N ALA A 22 -8.40 24.65 -9.11
CA ALA A 22 -8.38 25.85 -9.94
C ALA A 22 -7.58 26.97 -9.24
N VAL A 23 -6.68 27.61 -10.01
CA VAL A 23 -5.92 28.79 -9.55
C VAL A 23 -5.12 28.52 -8.26
N GLN A 24 -4.51 27.37 -8.14
CA GLN A 24 -3.62 27.08 -7.01
C GLN A 24 -2.28 27.75 -7.19
N GLU A 25 -1.80 28.34 -6.10
CA GLU A 25 -0.47 28.95 -6.02
C GLU A 25 0.36 28.25 -4.95
N ALA A 26 1.65 28.21 -5.13
CA ALA A 26 2.60 27.68 -4.16
C ALA A 26 3.81 28.60 -4.00
N ALA A 27 4.41 28.55 -2.81
CA ALA A 27 5.73 29.09 -2.54
C ALA A 27 6.57 28.01 -1.89
N VAL A 28 7.86 27.95 -2.22
CA VAL A 28 8.79 26.95 -1.68
C VAL A 28 9.67 27.60 -0.62
N ARG A 29 9.70 26.99 0.57
CA ARG A 29 10.63 27.41 1.61
C ARG A 29 11.96 26.69 1.42
N THR A 30 13.02 27.47 1.19
CA THR A 30 14.39 26.99 1.04
C THR A 30 15.23 27.40 2.24
N GLY A 31 16.46 26.91 2.33
CA GLY A 31 17.43 27.36 3.37
C GLY A 31 17.81 28.84 3.26
N HIS A 32 17.54 29.49 2.12
CA HIS A 32 17.86 30.89 1.83
C HIS A 32 16.64 31.81 1.89
N GLY A 33 15.46 31.31 2.21
CA GLY A 33 14.22 32.08 2.26
C GLY A 33 13.05 31.38 1.59
N THR A 34 11.95 32.10 1.38
CA THR A 34 10.76 31.62 0.65
C THR A 34 10.76 32.25 -0.73
N THR A 35 10.45 31.44 -1.76
CA THR A 35 10.28 31.93 -3.13
C THR A 35 9.06 32.82 -3.26
N ASP A 36 8.97 33.59 -4.34
CA ASP A 36 7.72 34.23 -4.74
C ASP A 36 6.64 33.18 -5.02
N TRP A 37 5.39 33.60 -4.92
CA TRP A 37 4.26 32.75 -5.26
C TRP A 37 4.21 32.47 -6.75
N PHE A 38 4.02 31.21 -7.14
CA PHE A 38 3.87 30.80 -8.53
C PHE A 38 2.63 29.92 -8.69
N GLN A 39 2.01 29.99 -9.87
CA GLN A 39 0.82 29.20 -10.15
C GLN A 39 1.16 27.74 -10.46
N ILE A 40 0.34 26.83 -9.92
CA ILE A 40 0.43 25.38 -10.17
C ILE A 40 -0.49 25.08 -11.36
N GLY A 41 0.10 24.74 -12.51
CA GLY A 41 -0.65 24.45 -13.72
C GLY A 41 -1.24 23.05 -13.81
N LYS A 42 -0.65 22.06 -13.12
CA LYS A 42 -1.07 20.65 -13.14
C LYS A 42 -0.53 19.88 -11.94
N GLY A 43 -1.12 18.72 -11.65
CA GLY A 43 -0.73 17.83 -10.58
C GLY A 43 -1.74 17.77 -9.45
N VAL A 44 -1.46 16.95 -8.43
CA VAL A 44 -2.27 16.83 -7.22
C VAL A 44 -1.42 17.11 -5.99
N ARG A 45 -2.04 17.66 -4.92
CA ARG A 45 -1.32 18.08 -3.72
C ARG A 45 -0.83 16.88 -2.93
N GLN A 46 0.46 16.81 -2.65
CA GLN A 46 1.04 15.80 -1.77
C GLN A 46 0.51 15.95 -0.33
N GLY A 47 0.23 14.81 0.32
CA GLY A 47 -0.30 14.76 1.69
C GLY A 47 -1.80 15.05 1.83
N CYS A 48 -2.53 15.27 0.74
CA CYS A 48 -3.98 15.38 0.76
C CYS A 48 -4.62 14.01 0.54
N ILE A 49 -5.57 13.62 1.39
CA ILE A 49 -6.29 12.33 1.30
C ILE A 49 -6.96 12.14 -0.06
N MET A 50 -7.53 13.21 -0.64
CA MET A 50 -8.19 13.16 -1.94
C MET A 50 -7.21 12.99 -3.10
N SER A 51 -5.96 13.36 -2.95
CA SER A 51 -4.98 13.33 -4.04
C SER A 51 -4.69 11.92 -4.53
N SER A 52 -4.58 10.94 -3.65
CA SER A 52 -4.39 9.53 -4.03
C SER A 52 -5.59 9.00 -4.82
N CYS A 53 -6.82 9.33 -4.40
CA CYS A 53 -8.03 8.94 -5.12
C CYS A 53 -8.10 9.60 -6.48
N LEU A 54 -7.78 10.90 -6.59
CA LEU A 54 -7.79 11.63 -7.85
C LEU A 54 -6.69 11.15 -8.79
N PHE A 55 -5.52 10.86 -8.25
CA PHE A 55 -4.42 10.29 -9.03
C PHE A 55 -4.83 8.94 -9.62
N ASN A 56 -5.40 8.04 -8.81
CA ASN A 56 -5.88 6.75 -9.28
C ASN A 56 -6.99 6.88 -10.33
N LEU A 57 -7.95 7.78 -10.15
CA LEU A 57 -9.07 7.97 -11.06
C LEU A 57 -8.65 8.61 -12.39
N LEU A 58 -7.78 9.60 -12.37
CA LEU A 58 -7.46 10.40 -13.55
C LEU A 58 -6.22 9.90 -14.29
N TYR A 59 -5.15 9.58 -13.56
CA TYR A 59 -3.88 9.19 -14.19
C TYR A 59 -3.72 7.68 -14.28
N ALA A 60 -3.88 6.95 -13.17
CA ALA A 60 -3.65 5.51 -13.18
C ALA A 60 -4.64 4.76 -14.06
N GLU A 61 -5.91 5.17 -14.08
CA GLU A 61 -6.92 4.58 -14.95
C GLU A 61 -6.70 4.95 -16.42
N TYR A 62 -6.31 6.20 -16.71
CA TYR A 62 -5.92 6.63 -18.05
C TYR A 62 -4.77 5.79 -18.60
N ILE A 63 -3.70 5.64 -17.83
CA ILE A 63 -2.53 4.86 -18.21
C ILE A 63 -2.90 3.39 -18.43
N LYS A 64 -3.70 2.81 -17.53
CA LYS A 64 -4.15 1.43 -17.62
C LYS A 64 -4.90 1.16 -18.93
N ARG A 65 -5.85 2.03 -19.30
CA ARG A 65 -6.63 1.90 -20.52
C ARG A 65 -5.77 2.06 -21.77
N ASN A 66 -4.96 3.10 -21.81
CA ASN A 66 -4.16 3.39 -23.01
C ASN A 66 -2.97 2.43 -23.19
N ALA A 67 -2.39 1.91 -22.13
CA ALA A 67 -1.40 0.85 -22.18
C ALA A 67 -2.02 -0.53 -22.54
N GLY A 68 -3.35 -0.63 -22.66
CA GLY A 68 -4.06 -1.86 -23.01
C GLY A 68 -3.90 -2.97 -21.95
N LEU A 69 -3.74 -2.60 -20.68
CA LEU A 69 -3.51 -3.59 -19.61
C LEU A 69 -4.74 -4.44 -19.33
N GLU A 70 -5.95 -3.96 -19.63
CA GLU A 70 -7.18 -4.73 -19.48
C GLU A 70 -7.33 -5.81 -20.55
N GLU A 71 -6.85 -5.54 -21.77
CA GLU A 71 -6.92 -6.44 -22.91
C GLU A 71 -5.69 -7.36 -23.01
N ALA A 72 -4.64 -7.06 -22.23
CA ALA A 72 -3.43 -7.86 -22.24
C ALA A 72 -3.70 -9.27 -21.73
N GLN A 73 -3.32 -10.28 -22.51
CA GLN A 73 -3.36 -11.69 -22.08
C GLN A 73 -2.28 -12.00 -21.03
N ALA A 74 -1.25 -11.14 -20.94
CA ALA A 74 -0.20 -11.22 -19.94
C ALA A 74 -0.77 -11.09 -18.54
N GLY A 75 -0.16 -11.78 -17.57
CA GLY A 75 -0.57 -11.78 -16.16
C GLY A 75 -0.80 -13.17 -15.61
N ILE A 76 -1.22 -13.27 -14.37
CA ILE A 76 -1.52 -14.52 -13.69
C ILE A 76 -3.03 -14.68 -13.51
N LYS A 77 -3.53 -15.91 -13.64
CA LYS A 77 -4.96 -16.20 -13.44
C LYS A 77 -5.23 -16.53 -11.98
N ILE A 78 -6.02 -15.68 -11.31
CA ILE A 78 -6.49 -15.92 -9.94
C ILE A 78 -8.02 -15.96 -9.94
N ALA A 79 -8.58 -17.07 -9.49
CA ALA A 79 -10.04 -17.28 -9.45
C ALA A 79 -10.75 -16.98 -10.80
N GLY A 80 -10.13 -17.34 -11.92
CA GLY A 80 -10.66 -17.12 -13.26
C GLY A 80 -10.49 -15.70 -13.82
N ARG A 81 -9.90 -14.78 -13.05
CA ARG A 81 -9.60 -13.42 -13.49
C ARG A 81 -8.11 -13.29 -13.81
N ASN A 82 -7.80 -12.62 -14.90
CA ASN A 82 -6.43 -12.30 -15.24
C ASN A 82 -5.98 -11.05 -14.47
N ILE A 83 -4.88 -11.17 -13.72
CA ILE A 83 -4.30 -10.07 -12.93
C ILE A 83 -2.89 -9.83 -13.45
N ASN A 84 -2.68 -8.68 -14.07
CA ASN A 84 -1.40 -8.27 -14.63
C ASN A 84 -0.83 -7.01 -13.98
N ASN A 85 -1.61 -6.33 -13.13
CA ASN A 85 -1.14 -5.15 -12.41
C ASN A 85 -1.88 -4.96 -11.08
N LEU A 86 -1.18 -4.38 -10.11
CA LEU A 86 -1.71 -3.86 -8.85
C LEU A 86 -1.25 -2.41 -8.71
N ARG A 87 -2.12 -1.52 -8.23
CA ARG A 87 -1.82 -0.08 -8.17
C ARG A 87 -2.31 0.56 -6.91
N TYR A 88 -1.49 1.47 -6.42
CA TYR A 88 -1.85 2.40 -5.37
C TYR A 88 -1.14 3.74 -5.59
N ALA A 89 -1.89 4.75 -6.01
CA ALA A 89 -1.36 6.05 -6.41
C ALA A 89 -0.29 5.90 -7.51
N ASP A 90 0.94 6.31 -7.25
CA ASP A 90 2.11 6.19 -8.11
C ASP A 90 2.80 4.81 -8.02
N ASP A 91 2.55 4.04 -6.96
CA ASP A 91 3.10 2.70 -6.84
C ASP A 91 2.35 1.71 -7.73
N THR A 92 3.06 1.08 -8.66
CA THR A 92 2.51 0.10 -9.60
C THR A 92 3.33 -1.17 -9.57
N THR A 93 2.68 -2.32 -9.41
CA THR A 93 3.27 -3.64 -9.59
C THR A 93 2.73 -4.24 -10.88
N LEU A 94 3.61 -4.65 -11.77
CA LEU A 94 3.26 -5.40 -12.99
C LEU A 94 3.56 -6.88 -12.75
N ILE A 95 2.68 -7.75 -13.27
CA ILE A 95 2.73 -9.19 -13.05
C ILE A 95 2.58 -9.88 -14.42
N ALA A 96 3.47 -10.82 -14.71
CA ALA A 96 3.41 -11.65 -15.93
C ALA A 96 3.98 -13.03 -15.66
N GLU A 97 3.62 -14.00 -16.50
CA GLU A 97 4.15 -15.36 -16.43
C GLU A 97 5.54 -15.49 -17.08
N SER A 98 5.87 -14.61 -18.03
CA SER A 98 7.16 -14.60 -18.74
C SER A 98 7.88 -13.26 -18.66
N GLU A 99 9.19 -13.29 -18.90
CA GLU A 99 10.03 -12.09 -18.93
C GLU A 99 9.68 -11.15 -20.08
N ASP A 100 9.40 -11.69 -21.25
CA ASP A 100 9.09 -10.90 -22.44
C ASP A 100 7.76 -10.19 -22.30
N GLU A 101 6.77 -10.86 -21.73
CA GLU A 101 5.48 -10.25 -21.40
C GLU A 101 5.62 -9.11 -20.40
N LEU A 102 6.39 -9.33 -19.32
CA LEU A 102 6.60 -8.29 -18.31
C LEU A 102 7.32 -7.08 -18.91
N LYS A 103 8.33 -7.30 -19.77
CA LYS A 103 9.01 -6.24 -20.50
C LYS A 103 8.07 -5.47 -21.40
N SER A 104 7.24 -6.17 -22.16
CA SER A 104 6.24 -5.54 -23.02
C SER A 104 5.25 -4.67 -22.24
N LEU A 105 4.74 -5.18 -21.10
CA LEU A 105 3.86 -4.42 -20.22
C LEU A 105 4.57 -3.16 -19.66
N LEU A 106 5.80 -3.32 -19.20
CA LEU A 106 6.57 -2.22 -18.62
C LEU A 106 6.81 -1.10 -19.63
N MET A 107 7.19 -1.46 -20.88
CA MET A 107 7.43 -0.47 -21.94
C MET A 107 6.15 0.29 -22.30
N LYS A 108 5.01 -0.39 -22.42
CA LYS A 108 3.71 0.26 -22.67
C LYS A 108 3.34 1.22 -21.55
N VAL A 109 3.47 0.80 -20.29
CA VAL A 109 3.19 1.66 -19.14
C VAL A 109 4.14 2.87 -19.10
N LYS A 110 5.41 2.68 -19.44
CA LYS A 110 6.40 3.75 -19.52
C LYS A 110 6.01 4.80 -20.57
N GLU A 111 5.71 4.36 -21.78
CA GLU A 111 5.29 5.26 -22.88
C GLU A 111 4.06 6.09 -22.51
N GLU A 112 3.06 5.47 -21.88
CA GLU A 112 1.85 6.18 -21.45
C GLU A 112 2.10 7.13 -20.28
N ASN A 113 3.01 6.77 -19.36
CA ASN A 113 3.45 7.66 -18.28
C ASN A 113 4.13 8.92 -18.84
N GLU A 114 5.04 8.76 -19.79
CA GLU A 114 5.76 9.89 -20.42
C GLU A 114 4.80 10.88 -21.10
N LYS A 115 3.74 10.40 -21.76
CA LYS A 115 2.71 11.26 -22.39
C LYS A 115 2.01 12.18 -21.39
N VAL A 116 1.87 11.75 -20.14
CA VAL A 116 1.24 12.56 -19.07
C VAL A 116 2.27 13.28 -18.18
N GLY A 117 3.57 13.20 -18.53
CA GLY A 117 4.66 13.84 -17.81
C GLY A 117 5.05 13.14 -16.51
N LEU A 118 4.82 11.83 -16.44
CA LEU A 118 5.30 10.95 -15.36
C LEU A 118 6.51 10.17 -15.85
N GLU A 119 7.55 10.08 -15.03
CA GLU A 119 8.76 9.34 -15.35
C GLU A 119 8.88 8.09 -14.48
N LEU A 120 9.31 6.98 -15.09
CA LEU A 120 9.60 5.75 -14.38
C LEU A 120 10.92 5.91 -13.61
N ASN A 121 10.86 5.76 -12.29
CA ASN A 121 12.06 5.77 -11.46
C ASN A 121 12.70 4.38 -11.45
N ILE A 122 13.67 4.14 -12.35
CA ILE A 122 14.33 2.85 -12.53
C ILE A 122 15.09 2.41 -11.26
N GLN A 123 15.70 3.34 -10.54
CA GLN A 123 16.45 3.03 -9.30
C GLN A 123 15.53 2.52 -8.18
N LYS A 124 14.28 2.98 -8.13
CA LYS A 124 13.28 2.50 -7.17
C LYS A 124 12.52 1.27 -7.68
N THR A 125 12.52 1.04 -8.99
CA THR A 125 11.82 -0.09 -9.59
C THR A 125 12.61 -1.38 -9.31
N LYS A 126 11.93 -2.37 -8.75
CA LYS A 126 12.51 -3.66 -8.39
C LYS A 126 11.90 -4.76 -9.25
N ASN A 127 12.70 -5.73 -9.61
CA ASN A 127 12.26 -6.94 -10.29
C ASN A 127 12.35 -8.13 -9.35
N THR A 128 11.31 -8.98 -9.32
CA THR A 128 11.34 -10.24 -8.57
C THR A 128 10.76 -11.36 -9.41
N ALA A 129 11.29 -12.58 -9.26
CA ALA A 129 10.74 -13.75 -9.92
C ALA A 129 10.87 -14.98 -9.04
N SER A 130 9.97 -15.97 -9.25
CA SER A 130 9.99 -17.25 -8.53
C SER A 130 11.03 -18.24 -9.05
N GLY A 131 11.82 -17.89 -10.07
CA GLY A 131 12.83 -18.72 -10.71
C GLY A 131 14.15 -17.97 -10.98
N PRO A 132 15.11 -18.61 -11.62
CA PRO A 132 16.35 -17.95 -12.03
C PRO A 132 16.04 -16.79 -12.97
N THR A 133 16.53 -15.61 -12.63
CA THR A 133 16.27 -14.37 -13.37
C THR A 133 17.56 -13.78 -13.86
N THR A 134 17.56 -13.32 -15.11
CA THR A 134 18.62 -12.48 -15.66
C THR A 134 18.41 -11.02 -15.24
N SER A 135 19.52 -10.28 -15.10
CA SER A 135 19.45 -8.82 -14.87
C SER A 135 18.74 -8.15 -16.05
N ARG A 136 17.79 -7.27 -15.76
CA ARG A 136 17.01 -6.55 -16.79
C ARG A 136 17.52 -5.15 -16.99
N GLN A 137 17.53 -4.75 -18.26
CA GLN A 137 17.85 -3.39 -18.65
C GLN A 137 16.61 -2.73 -19.25
N VAL A 138 16.35 -1.49 -18.80
CA VAL A 138 15.36 -0.58 -19.36
C VAL A 138 16.11 0.70 -19.72
N ASP A 139 16.09 1.07 -21.00
CA ASP A 139 16.84 2.23 -21.54
C ASP A 139 18.34 2.24 -21.22
N GLY A 140 18.96 1.07 -21.17
CA GLY A 140 20.38 0.93 -20.82
C GLY A 140 20.70 0.93 -19.33
N GLU A 141 19.73 1.19 -18.47
CA GLU A 141 19.87 1.07 -17.02
C GLU A 141 19.42 -0.31 -16.53
N THR A 142 20.21 -0.88 -15.63
CA THR A 142 19.92 -2.21 -15.08
C THR A 142 18.99 -2.12 -13.89
N MET A 143 17.83 -2.76 -13.96
CA MET A 143 16.93 -2.90 -12.81
C MET A 143 17.51 -3.89 -11.80
N GLU A 144 17.41 -3.54 -10.52
CA GLU A 144 17.81 -4.41 -9.44
C GLU A 144 16.85 -5.62 -9.32
N THR A 145 17.41 -6.82 -9.39
CA THR A 145 16.66 -8.05 -9.11
C THR A 145 16.78 -8.36 -7.62
N VAL A 146 15.65 -8.51 -6.96
CA VAL A 146 15.58 -8.74 -5.51
C VAL A 146 14.78 -10.00 -5.19
N ILE A 147 15.11 -10.64 -4.07
CA ILE A 147 14.39 -11.79 -3.54
C ILE A 147 13.14 -11.34 -2.78
N ASP A 148 13.19 -10.15 -2.21
CA ASP A 148 12.10 -9.55 -1.46
C ASP A 148 12.06 -8.03 -1.67
N PHE A 149 10.89 -7.42 -1.51
CA PHE A 149 10.70 -5.98 -1.60
C PHE A 149 9.57 -5.52 -0.69
N MET A 150 9.56 -4.22 -0.38
CA MET A 150 8.50 -3.59 0.38
C MET A 150 7.46 -2.99 -0.59
N PHE A 151 6.21 -3.42 -0.48
CA PHE A 151 5.08 -2.86 -1.22
C PHE A 151 4.00 -2.45 -0.24
N LEU A 152 3.62 -1.17 -0.26
CA LEU A 152 2.62 -0.57 0.65
C LEU A 152 2.85 -0.86 2.14
N GLY A 153 4.11 -1.00 2.55
CA GLY A 153 4.45 -1.30 3.95
C GLY A 153 4.58 -2.78 4.29
N SER A 154 4.18 -3.69 3.39
CA SER A 154 4.32 -5.13 3.56
C SER A 154 5.53 -5.68 2.82
N LYS A 155 6.23 -6.63 3.44
CA LYS A 155 7.36 -7.33 2.83
C LYS A 155 6.86 -8.51 1.99
N ILE A 156 7.01 -8.40 0.68
CA ILE A 156 6.67 -9.44 -0.29
C ILE A 156 7.94 -10.21 -0.66
N THR A 157 7.86 -11.54 -0.66
CA THR A 157 8.94 -12.43 -1.05
C THR A 157 8.58 -13.18 -2.33
N ALA A 158 9.56 -13.47 -3.17
CA ALA A 158 9.37 -14.24 -4.41
C ALA A 158 8.75 -15.64 -4.17
N GLY A 159 9.02 -16.24 -3.00
CA GLY A 159 8.48 -17.55 -2.61
C GLY A 159 7.11 -17.50 -1.94
N GLY A 160 6.50 -16.33 -1.77
CA GLY A 160 5.20 -16.18 -1.09
C GLY A 160 5.21 -16.56 0.39
N ASP A 161 6.38 -16.57 1.05
CA ASP A 161 6.50 -16.88 2.48
C ASP A 161 6.41 -15.61 3.33
N TYR A 162 5.32 -15.51 4.08
CA TYR A 162 5.05 -14.38 4.98
C TYR A 162 5.62 -14.53 6.39
N SER A 163 6.36 -15.60 6.69
CA SER A 163 6.91 -15.84 8.04
C SER A 163 7.81 -14.70 8.52
N TYR A 164 8.57 -14.09 7.63
CA TYR A 164 9.42 -12.92 7.93
C TYR A 164 8.59 -11.67 8.21
N GLU A 165 7.55 -11.45 7.42
CA GLU A 165 6.66 -10.30 7.60
C GLU A 165 5.88 -10.39 8.90
N ILE A 166 5.31 -11.55 9.21
CA ILE A 166 4.63 -11.82 10.47
C ILE A 166 5.58 -11.56 11.65
N LYS A 167 6.83 -12.06 11.58
CA LYS A 167 7.84 -11.81 12.60
C LYS A 167 8.13 -10.32 12.77
N ARG A 168 8.27 -9.57 11.66
CA ARG A 168 8.50 -8.12 11.66
C ARG A 168 7.35 -7.38 12.33
N CYS A 169 6.10 -7.68 11.95
CA CYS A 169 4.90 -7.06 12.52
C CYS A 169 4.76 -7.35 14.03
N LEU A 170 5.03 -8.59 14.46
CA LEU A 170 5.04 -8.95 15.87
C LEU A 170 6.12 -8.17 16.68
N LEU A 171 7.29 -7.94 16.09
CA LEU A 171 8.35 -7.13 16.73
C LEU A 171 7.93 -5.66 16.83
N LEU A 172 7.31 -5.09 15.79
CA LEU A 172 6.75 -3.75 15.82
C LEU A 172 5.67 -3.62 16.89
N GLY A 173 4.74 -4.57 16.96
CA GLY A 173 3.72 -4.61 18.00
C GLY A 173 4.31 -4.66 19.40
N ARG A 174 5.36 -5.46 19.63
CA ARG A 174 6.08 -5.47 20.92
C ARG A 174 6.68 -4.11 21.26
N LYS A 175 7.30 -3.44 20.29
CA LYS A 175 7.84 -2.09 20.47
C LYS A 175 6.73 -1.10 20.86
N VAL A 176 5.59 -1.13 20.18
CA VAL A 176 4.43 -0.28 20.48
C VAL A 176 3.92 -0.53 21.92
N VAL A 177 3.71 -1.81 22.31
CA VAL A 177 3.30 -2.15 23.68
C VAL A 177 4.31 -1.65 24.71
N THR A 178 5.60 -1.76 24.42
CA THR A 178 6.66 -1.27 25.32
C THR A 178 6.62 0.24 25.47
N ASN A 179 6.37 0.97 24.39
CA ASN A 179 6.20 2.43 24.43
C ASN A 179 4.94 2.86 25.22
N LEU A 180 3.91 2.02 25.25
CA LEU A 180 2.69 2.25 26.03
C LEU A 180 2.81 1.83 27.50
N ASP A 181 3.94 1.30 27.94
CA ASP A 181 4.12 0.70 29.27
C ASP A 181 3.80 1.67 30.41
N SER A 182 4.18 2.93 30.29
CA SER A 182 3.86 3.98 31.28
C SER A 182 2.35 4.12 31.47
N ILE A 183 1.60 4.18 30.35
CA ILE A 183 0.14 4.29 30.34
C ILE A 183 -0.50 3.02 30.87
N LEU A 184 -0.04 1.85 30.43
CA LEU A 184 -0.58 0.56 30.85
C LEU A 184 -0.35 0.29 32.33
N LYS A 185 0.74 0.83 32.93
CA LYS A 185 1.07 0.69 34.35
C LYS A 185 0.37 1.73 35.25
N THR A 186 -0.15 2.83 34.72
CA THR A 186 -0.86 3.85 35.50
C THR A 186 -2.11 3.27 36.15
N ARG A 187 -2.36 3.60 37.44
CA ARG A 187 -3.55 3.13 38.19
C ARG A 187 -4.79 3.95 37.87
N ASP A 188 -4.63 5.20 37.47
CA ASP A 188 -5.74 6.15 37.20
C ASP A 188 -6.53 5.81 35.92
N ILE A 189 -5.97 4.97 35.05
CA ILE A 189 -6.64 4.55 33.83
C ILE A 189 -7.33 3.21 34.04
N THR A 190 -8.62 3.16 33.75
CA THR A 190 -9.45 1.98 33.93
C THR A 190 -9.05 0.84 33.00
N LEU A 191 -9.27 -0.40 33.42
CA LEU A 191 -8.96 -1.60 32.64
C LEU A 191 -9.66 -1.59 31.27
N PRO A 192 -10.95 -1.26 31.15
CA PRO A 192 -11.61 -1.18 29.82
C PRO A 192 -10.94 -0.19 28.88
N THR A 193 -10.48 0.97 29.39
CA THR A 193 -9.77 1.98 28.58
C THR A 193 -8.43 1.43 28.08
N LYS A 194 -7.68 0.73 28.93
CA LYS A 194 -6.42 0.07 28.54
C LYS A 194 -6.63 -1.00 27.48
N VAL A 195 -7.68 -1.81 27.61
CA VAL A 195 -8.04 -2.82 26.60
C VAL A 195 -8.38 -2.16 25.28
N ARG A 196 -9.17 -1.07 25.30
CA ARG A 196 -9.49 -0.30 24.09
C ARG A 196 -8.25 0.27 23.45
N LEU A 197 -7.31 0.81 24.24
CA LEU A 197 -6.04 1.34 23.73
C LEU A 197 -5.21 0.26 23.03
N VAL A 198 -5.04 -0.92 23.65
CA VAL A 198 -4.30 -2.02 23.03
C VAL A 198 -4.97 -2.47 21.72
N LYS A 199 -6.30 -2.61 21.72
CA LYS A 199 -7.05 -2.99 20.51
C LYS A 199 -6.96 -1.95 19.40
N ALA A 200 -6.96 -0.65 19.73
CA ALA A 200 -6.95 0.43 18.74
C ALA A 200 -5.56 0.81 18.22
N VAL A 201 -4.50 0.54 19.00
CA VAL A 201 -3.15 0.98 18.64
C VAL A 201 -2.20 -0.18 18.34
N VAL A 202 -2.25 -1.26 19.14
CA VAL A 202 -1.29 -2.36 18.99
C VAL A 202 -1.72 -3.35 17.91
N PHE A 203 -2.96 -3.81 17.94
CA PHE A 203 -3.43 -4.82 16.99
C PHE A 203 -3.45 -4.36 15.55
N PRO A 204 -3.84 -3.10 15.22
CA PRO A 204 -3.74 -2.62 13.85
C PRO A 204 -2.31 -2.60 13.31
N VAL A 205 -1.31 -2.34 14.16
CA VAL A 205 0.11 -2.39 13.75
C VAL A 205 0.56 -3.81 13.44
N VAL A 206 0.06 -4.80 14.19
CA VAL A 206 0.42 -6.21 13.98
C VAL A 206 -0.34 -6.83 12.83
N MET A 207 -1.61 -6.47 12.67
CA MET A 207 -2.53 -7.07 11.70
C MET A 207 -2.67 -6.23 10.42
N CYS A 208 -1.81 -5.22 10.24
CA CYS A 208 -1.79 -4.44 8.99
C CYS A 208 -1.50 -5.38 7.83
N GLU A 209 -2.37 -5.33 6.80
CA GLU A 209 -2.25 -6.14 5.57
C GLU A 209 -2.26 -7.67 5.78
N CYS A 210 -2.73 -8.13 6.96
CA CYS A 210 -2.78 -9.57 7.29
C CYS A 210 -3.74 -10.36 6.37
N GLU A 211 -4.64 -9.70 5.68
CA GLU A 211 -5.55 -10.31 4.69
C GLU A 211 -4.80 -10.94 3.52
N SER A 212 -3.60 -10.45 3.22
CA SER A 212 -2.75 -11.02 2.17
C SER A 212 -1.91 -12.21 2.64
N TRP A 213 -1.85 -12.48 3.94
CA TRP A 213 -0.96 -13.50 4.50
C TRP A 213 -1.49 -14.92 4.32
N THR A 214 -0.65 -15.79 3.77
CA THR A 214 -0.85 -17.23 3.87
C THR A 214 -0.30 -17.72 5.22
N VAL A 215 -1.14 -17.72 6.27
CA VAL A 215 -0.71 -18.00 7.64
C VAL A 215 -0.62 -19.51 7.88
N LYS A 216 0.59 -20.01 8.13
CA LYS A 216 0.83 -21.40 8.50
C LYS A 216 0.49 -21.63 9.99
N LYS A 217 0.26 -22.87 10.40
CA LYS A 217 -0.06 -23.22 11.81
C LYS A 217 0.98 -22.69 12.82
N ALA A 218 2.26 -22.73 12.45
CA ALA A 218 3.34 -22.22 13.31
C ALA A 218 3.28 -20.70 13.49
N GLU A 219 2.83 -19.96 12.48
CA GLU A 219 2.65 -18.51 12.56
C GLU A 219 1.42 -18.15 13.39
N HIS A 220 0.32 -18.88 13.28
CA HIS A 220 -0.82 -18.74 14.19
C HIS A 220 -0.40 -18.85 15.66
N GLN A 221 0.40 -19.85 16.00
CA GLN A 221 0.91 -20.01 17.36
C GLN A 221 1.75 -18.81 17.84
N LYS A 222 2.52 -18.18 16.94
CA LYS A 222 3.31 -16.98 17.27
C LYS A 222 2.40 -15.76 17.50
N ILE A 223 1.35 -15.62 16.71
CA ILE A 223 0.35 -14.54 16.85
C ILE A 223 -0.41 -14.71 18.17
N ASP A 224 -0.89 -15.91 18.47
CA ASP A 224 -1.59 -16.22 19.72
C ASP A 224 -0.68 -15.99 20.94
N ALA A 225 0.58 -16.39 20.85
CA ALA A 225 1.57 -16.15 21.91
C ALA A 225 1.83 -14.65 22.13
N PHE A 226 1.85 -13.86 21.06
CA PHE A 226 1.98 -12.40 21.15
C PHE A 226 0.74 -11.78 21.80
N GLU A 227 -0.46 -12.19 21.40
CA GLU A 227 -1.70 -11.70 21.98
C GLU A 227 -1.76 -12.01 23.49
N LEU A 228 -1.45 -13.24 23.87
CA LEU A 228 -1.37 -13.65 25.27
C LEU A 228 -0.33 -12.84 26.06
N TRP A 229 0.82 -12.55 25.44
CA TRP A 229 1.85 -11.71 26.05
C TRP A 229 1.34 -10.27 26.27
N CYS A 230 0.60 -9.68 25.32
CA CYS A 230 -0.01 -8.37 25.47
C CYS A 230 -0.97 -8.33 26.66
N TRP A 231 -1.89 -9.32 26.75
CA TRP A 231 -2.86 -9.38 27.85
C TRP A 231 -2.21 -9.61 29.20
N ARG A 232 -1.23 -10.49 29.29
CA ARG A 232 -0.47 -10.70 30.54
C ARG A 232 0.23 -9.43 31.00
N ARG A 233 0.84 -8.68 30.08
CA ARG A 233 1.52 -7.44 30.39
C ARG A 233 0.54 -6.36 30.86
N LEU A 234 -0.61 -6.24 30.22
CA LEU A 234 -1.69 -5.34 30.61
C LEU A 234 -2.24 -5.68 32.00
N LEU A 235 -2.46 -6.96 32.28
CA LEU A 235 -2.99 -7.46 33.54
C LEU A 235 -1.91 -7.62 34.64
N ARG A 236 -0.65 -7.40 34.33
CA ARG A 236 0.50 -7.60 35.22
C ARG A 236 0.63 -9.04 35.74
N VAL A 237 0.23 -10.01 34.94
CA VAL A 237 0.34 -11.42 35.29
C VAL A 237 1.73 -11.91 34.87
N PRO A 238 2.56 -12.44 35.80
CA PRO A 238 3.86 -12.97 35.44
C PRO A 238 3.72 -14.20 34.53
N TRP A 239 4.72 -14.42 33.69
CA TRP A 239 4.72 -15.55 32.75
C TRP A 239 4.70 -16.92 33.46
N THR A 240 5.21 -16.96 34.70
CA THR A 240 5.23 -18.17 35.56
C THR A 240 3.89 -18.50 36.20
N ALA A 241 2.92 -17.59 36.20
CA ALA A 241 1.59 -17.86 36.71
C ALA A 241 0.93 -18.96 35.89
N ARG A 242 0.68 -20.10 36.48
CA ARG A 242 -0.12 -21.17 35.86
C ARG A 242 -1.59 -20.78 35.88
N LYS A 243 -2.32 -21.19 34.84
CA LYS A 243 -3.79 -21.11 34.81
C LYS A 243 -4.38 -22.06 35.83
#